data_18f64161dc3d744291cc435e44c718b1
#
_entry.id   18f64161dc3d744291cc435e44c718b1
#
_cell.length_a   1.000
_cell.length_b   1.000
_cell.length_c   1.000
_cell.angle_alpha   90.00
_cell.angle_beta   90.00
_cell.angle_gamma   90.00
#
_symmetry.space_group_name_H-M   'P 1'
#
loop_
_entity.id
_entity.type
_entity.pdbx_description
1 polymer ?
#
loop_
_entity_poly.entity_id
_entity_poly.type
_entity_poly.pdbx_seq_one_letter_code
_entity_poly.pdbx_strand_id
1 'polypeptide(L)'
;MSKYNEIKAALLGAGTVGGGVYKLIEKRKSEMPSKIQAELTITKVLVKNLKKKREGIPSEVLTDDWEGIIHDPEISIVIELMGGIEPARTYILEALKAGKNVVTANKDLLAEHGKELMDAAEEYHKDLYFEAAVGGGIPIIRPLKECLAVGADQAFLVTDRAFGGSDTLATSYI
;
A
#
# COMPACT_ATOMS: atom_id res chain seq x y z
N MET A 1 1.94 25.85 -15.14
CA MET A 1 2.74 24.61 -14.97
C MET A 1 2.94 24.41 -13.49
N SER A 2 2.64 23.21 -12.97
CA SER A 2 2.89 22.90 -11.55
C SER A 2 4.38 23.01 -11.24
N LYS A 3 4.71 23.54 -10.07
CA LYS A 3 6.08 23.64 -9.54
C LYS A 3 6.61 22.29 -9.08
N TYR A 4 5.73 21.33 -8.90
CA TYR A 4 6.02 20.03 -8.27
C TYR A 4 5.89 18.89 -9.27
N ASN A 5 6.67 17.84 -9.06
CA ASN A 5 6.55 16.59 -9.82
C ASN A 5 5.22 15.91 -9.48
N GLU A 6 4.54 15.37 -10.48
CA GLU A 6 3.33 14.58 -10.28
C GLU A 6 3.70 13.12 -10.00
N ILE A 7 3.15 12.55 -8.93
CA ILE A 7 3.23 11.12 -8.59
C ILE A 7 1.85 10.53 -8.82
N LYS A 8 1.75 9.58 -9.74
CA LYS A 8 0.50 8.87 -10.02
C LYS A 8 0.48 7.53 -9.29
N ALA A 9 -0.63 7.26 -8.62
CA ALA A 9 -0.85 6.03 -7.89
C ALA A 9 -2.11 5.30 -8.36
N ALA A 10 -2.08 3.97 -8.25
CA ALA A 10 -3.27 3.13 -8.35
C ALA A 10 -3.68 2.63 -6.95
N LEU A 11 -4.97 2.58 -6.70
CA LEU A 11 -5.56 2.06 -5.47
C LEU A 11 -6.25 0.72 -5.76
N LEU A 12 -5.85 -0.34 -5.08
CA LEU A 12 -6.48 -1.66 -5.18
C LEU A 12 -7.46 -1.85 -4.03
N GLY A 13 -8.74 -1.86 -4.38
CA GLY A 13 -9.84 -1.96 -3.43
C GLY A 13 -10.41 -0.59 -3.01
N ALA A 14 -11.73 -0.48 -3.10
CA ALA A 14 -12.50 0.70 -2.71
C ALA A 14 -13.59 0.32 -1.69
N GLY A 15 -13.18 -0.42 -0.66
CA GLY A 15 -13.97 -0.69 0.54
C GLY A 15 -13.91 0.48 1.52
N THR A 16 -14.19 0.21 2.79
CA THR A 16 -14.17 1.24 3.85
C THR A 16 -12.80 1.94 3.92
N VAL A 17 -11.71 1.17 3.97
CA VAL A 17 -10.35 1.71 4.08
C VAL A 17 -9.95 2.41 2.78
N GLY A 18 -10.05 1.73 1.62
CA GLY A 18 -9.66 2.29 0.33
C GLY A 18 -10.45 3.55 -0.03
N GLY A 19 -11.77 3.55 0.21
CA GLY A 19 -12.61 4.74 0.02
C GLY A 19 -12.20 5.90 0.94
N GLY A 20 -11.81 5.60 2.18
CA GLY A 20 -11.28 6.57 3.13
C GLY A 20 -9.95 7.17 2.66
N VAL A 21 -9.03 6.34 2.19
CA VAL A 21 -7.73 6.77 1.66
C VAL A 21 -7.92 7.67 0.42
N TYR A 22 -8.77 7.26 -0.52
CA TYR A 22 -9.08 8.08 -1.70
C TYR A 22 -9.57 9.48 -1.30
N LYS A 23 -10.61 9.54 -0.46
CA LYS A 23 -11.18 10.81 0.03
C LYS A 23 -10.16 11.67 0.78
N LEU A 24 -9.29 11.05 1.57
CA LEU A 24 -8.26 11.76 2.33
C LEU A 24 -7.21 12.40 1.41
N ILE A 25 -6.75 11.66 0.39
CA ILE A 25 -5.79 12.16 -0.60
C ILE A 25 -6.41 13.33 -1.38
N GLU A 26 -7.63 13.18 -1.89
CA GLU A 26 -8.33 14.26 -2.60
C GLU A 26 -8.55 15.50 -1.71
N LYS A 27 -8.97 15.30 -0.46
CA LYS A 27 -9.15 16.40 0.50
C LYS A 27 -7.87 17.17 0.78
N ARG A 28 -6.73 16.47 0.83
CA ARG A 28 -5.42 17.08 1.17
C ARG A 28 -4.58 17.42 -0.05
N LYS A 29 -5.12 17.29 -1.24
CA LYS A 29 -4.39 17.49 -2.50
C LYS A 29 -3.68 18.84 -2.57
N SER A 30 -4.30 19.91 -2.07
CA SER A 30 -3.70 21.25 -2.03
C SER A 30 -2.59 21.43 -0.98
N GLU A 31 -2.59 20.61 0.09
CA GLU A 31 -1.61 20.70 1.18
C GLU A 31 -0.38 19.82 0.93
N MET A 32 -0.54 18.71 0.19
CA MET A 32 0.50 17.73 -0.03
C MET A 32 1.76 18.31 -0.69
N PRO A 33 1.66 19.14 -1.74
CA PRO A 33 2.85 19.64 -2.43
C PRO A 33 3.84 20.36 -1.52
N SER A 34 3.35 21.08 -0.52
CA SER A 34 4.23 21.76 0.44
C SER A 34 4.95 20.81 1.41
N LYS A 35 4.36 19.63 1.66
CA LYS A 35 4.90 18.63 2.63
C LYS A 35 5.81 17.60 2.00
N ILE A 36 5.44 17.10 0.81
CA ILE A 36 6.17 16.02 0.14
C ILE A 36 6.92 16.47 -1.11
N GLN A 37 6.84 17.76 -1.46
CA GLN A 37 7.43 18.36 -2.67
C GLN A 37 6.99 17.66 -3.97
N ALA A 38 5.80 17.07 -3.97
CA ALA A 38 5.20 16.39 -5.10
C ALA A 38 3.67 16.50 -5.04
N GLU A 39 3.00 16.36 -6.16
CA GLU A 39 1.55 16.20 -6.26
C GLU A 39 1.22 14.71 -6.36
N LEU A 40 0.47 14.16 -5.40
CA LEU A 40 0.01 12.78 -5.43
C LEU A 40 -1.42 12.71 -5.97
N THR A 41 -1.62 11.92 -7.01
CA THR A 41 -2.93 11.70 -7.64
C THR A 41 -3.23 10.21 -7.77
N ILE A 42 -4.42 9.78 -7.32
CA ILE A 42 -4.90 8.42 -7.61
C ILE A 42 -5.60 8.46 -8.97
N THR A 43 -4.98 7.87 -9.98
CA THR A 43 -5.47 7.86 -11.36
C THR A 43 -6.33 6.65 -11.69
N LYS A 44 -6.14 5.54 -10.98
CA LYS A 44 -6.90 4.29 -11.16
C LYS A 44 -7.30 3.70 -9.81
N VAL A 45 -8.51 3.16 -9.74
CA VAL A 45 -9.02 2.44 -8.57
C VAL A 45 -9.55 1.09 -9.03
N LEU A 46 -8.82 0.02 -8.73
CA LEU A 46 -9.19 -1.34 -9.11
C LEU A 46 -10.32 -1.86 -8.23
N VAL A 47 -11.38 -2.36 -8.85
CA VAL A 47 -12.56 -2.88 -8.17
C VAL A 47 -13.15 -4.07 -8.91
N LYS A 48 -13.71 -5.04 -8.18
CA LYS A 48 -14.37 -6.23 -8.78
C LYS A 48 -15.70 -5.91 -9.49
N ASN A 49 -16.37 -4.83 -9.11
CA ASN A 49 -17.71 -4.50 -9.62
C ASN A 49 -17.80 -3.00 -9.92
N LEU A 50 -17.73 -2.66 -11.20
CA LEU A 50 -17.83 -1.27 -11.70
C LEU A 50 -19.22 -0.66 -11.51
N LYS A 51 -20.29 -1.49 -11.44
CA LYS A 51 -21.68 -1.01 -11.31
C LYS A 51 -21.99 -0.54 -9.88
N LYS A 52 -21.20 -0.95 -8.89
CA LYS A 52 -21.40 -0.52 -7.50
C LYS A 52 -20.95 0.92 -7.34
N LYS A 53 -21.89 1.83 -7.07
CA LYS A 53 -21.56 3.23 -6.73
C LYS A 53 -20.69 3.31 -5.48
N ARG A 54 -19.69 4.17 -5.51
CA ARG A 54 -18.78 4.45 -4.40
C ARG A 54 -18.79 5.94 -4.14
N GLU A 55 -19.34 6.31 -3.00
CA GLU A 55 -19.47 7.71 -2.63
C GLU A 55 -18.10 8.38 -2.53
N GLY A 56 -17.92 9.49 -3.24
CA GLY A 56 -16.69 10.26 -3.25
C GLY A 56 -15.57 9.69 -4.11
N ILE A 57 -15.83 8.67 -4.94
CA ILE A 57 -14.90 8.17 -5.94
C ILE A 57 -15.57 8.32 -7.32
N PRO A 58 -15.01 9.13 -8.22
CA PRO A 58 -15.52 9.31 -9.57
C PRO A 58 -15.50 7.99 -10.37
N SER A 59 -16.49 7.80 -11.25
CA SER A 59 -16.59 6.58 -12.04
C SER A 59 -15.47 6.42 -13.07
N GLU A 60 -14.92 7.51 -13.52
CA GLU A 60 -13.84 7.57 -14.52
C GLU A 60 -12.50 7.01 -14.03
N VAL A 61 -12.28 7.00 -12.73
CA VAL A 61 -11.06 6.39 -12.14
C VAL A 61 -11.26 4.92 -11.79
N LEU A 62 -12.51 4.41 -11.81
CA LEU A 62 -12.80 3.01 -11.50
C LEU A 62 -12.42 2.11 -12.68
N THR A 63 -11.78 1.00 -12.38
CA THR A 63 -11.42 -0.02 -13.36
C THR A 63 -11.48 -1.41 -12.75
N ASP A 64 -11.70 -2.45 -13.57
CA ASP A 64 -11.48 -3.86 -13.26
C ASP A 64 -10.31 -4.45 -14.06
N ASP A 65 -9.62 -3.60 -14.82
CA ASP A 65 -8.47 -3.93 -15.65
C ASP A 65 -7.16 -3.76 -14.86
N TRP A 66 -6.65 -4.87 -14.32
CA TRP A 66 -5.35 -4.91 -13.66
C TRP A 66 -4.18 -4.73 -14.63
N GLU A 67 -4.27 -5.32 -15.81
CA GLU A 67 -3.24 -5.23 -16.84
C GLU A 67 -3.01 -3.78 -17.28
N GLY A 68 -4.09 -3.03 -17.43
CA GLY A 68 -4.01 -1.60 -17.72
C GLY A 68 -3.36 -0.76 -16.61
N ILE A 69 -3.39 -1.23 -15.35
CA ILE A 69 -2.68 -0.58 -14.24
C ILE A 69 -1.19 -0.93 -14.24
N ILE A 70 -0.89 -2.22 -14.37
CA ILE A 70 0.49 -2.70 -14.20
C ILE A 70 1.40 -2.26 -15.34
N HIS A 71 0.86 -2.15 -16.55
CA HIS A 71 1.59 -1.71 -17.73
C HIS A 71 1.57 -0.19 -17.96
N ASP A 72 0.86 0.60 -17.14
CA ASP A 72 0.89 2.05 -17.21
C ASP A 72 2.23 2.59 -16.65
N PRO A 73 3.10 3.16 -17.48
CA PRO A 73 4.41 3.66 -17.03
C PRO A 73 4.30 4.91 -16.15
N GLU A 74 3.16 5.60 -16.18
CA GLU A 74 2.97 6.80 -15.36
C GLU A 74 2.58 6.46 -13.92
N ILE A 75 2.04 5.26 -13.67
CA ILE A 75 1.74 4.80 -12.31
C ILE A 75 3.01 4.28 -11.66
N SER A 76 3.48 4.98 -10.64
CA SER A 76 4.70 4.64 -9.89
C SER A 76 4.45 3.98 -8.54
N ILE A 77 3.22 4.09 -8.01
CA ILE A 77 2.85 3.56 -6.69
C ILE A 77 1.55 2.75 -6.81
N VAL A 78 1.54 1.59 -6.19
CA VAL A 78 0.34 0.76 -5.99
C VAL A 78 0.00 0.72 -4.51
N ILE A 79 -1.23 1.08 -4.16
CA ILE A 79 -1.75 1.08 -2.78
C ILE A 79 -2.75 -0.08 -2.65
N GLU A 80 -2.36 -1.16 -1.99
CA GLU A 80 -3.18 -2.36 -1.81
C GLU A 80 -3.98 -2.28 -0.50
N LEU A 81 -5.31 -2.26 -0.63
CA LEU A 81 -6.28 -2.20 0.48
C LEU A 81 -7.47 -3.15 0.21
N MET A 82 -7.21 -4.28 -0.44
CA MET A 82 -8.25 -5.25 -0.82
C MET A 82 -8.57 -6.21 0.31
N GLY A 83 -7.55 -6.58 1.10
CA GLY A 83 -7.64 -7.64 2.09
C GLY A 83 -7.67 -9.05 1.48
N GLY A 84 -7.48 -10.07 2.33
CA GLY A 84 -7.31 -11.46 1.92
C GLY A 84 -5.93 -11.73 1.30
N ILE A 85 -5.63 -12.99 1.02
CA ILE A 85 -4.32 -13.39 0.50
C ILE A 85 -4.29 -13.21 -1.02
N GLU A 86 -5.21 -13.84 -1.73
CA GLU A 86 -5.31 -13.73 -3.18
C GLU A 86 -6.55 -12.91 -3.59
N PRO A 87 -6.46 -12.09 -4.61
CA PRO A 87 -5.32 -11.86 -5.52
C PRO A 87 -4.30 -10.80 -5.05
N ALA A 88 -4.40 -10.31 -3.80
CA ALA A 88 -3.54 -9.24 -3.30
C ALA A 88 -2.05 -9.60 -3.39
N ARG A 89 -1.67 -10.84 -3.01
CA ARG A 89 -0.30 -11.35 -3.12
C ARG A 89 0.22 -11.28 -4.56
N THR A 90 -0.53 -11.85 -5.49
CA THR A 90 -0.18 -11.83 -6.91
C THR A 90 0.02 -10.40 -7.41
N TYR A 91 -0.91 -9.50 -7.12
CA TYR A 91 -0.83 -8.10 -7.58
C TYR A 91 0.36 -7.33 -6.98
N ILE A 92 0.71 -7.58 -5.72
CA ILE A 92 1.89 -6.95 -5.12
C ILE A 92 3.16 -7.44 -5.80
N LEU A 93 3.33 -8.76 -5.99
CA LEU A 93 4.51 -9.33 -6.65
C LEU A 93 4.67 -8.81 -8.09
N GLU A 94 3.58 -8.76 -8.85
CA GLU A 94 3.58 -8.23 -10.21
C GLU A 94 3.88 -6.73 -10.24
N ALA A 95 3.34 -5.94 -9.29
CA ALA A 95 3.63 -4.52 -9.19
C ALA A 95 5.12 -4.25 -8.91
N LEU A 96 5.72 -4.96 -7.96
CA LEU A 96 7.16 -4.87 -7.66
C LEU A 96 8.00 -5.23 -8.88
N LYS A 97 7.68 -6.34 -9.55
CA LYS A 97 8.33 -6.79 -10.79
C LYS A 97 8.20 -5.78 -11.92
N ALA A 98 7.06 -5.10 -12.04
CA ALA A 98 6.83 -4.03 -13.01
C ALA A 98 7.49 -2.70 -12.62
N GLY A 99 8.28 -2.67 -11.55
CA GLY A 99 9.03 -1.49 -11.13
C GLY A 99 8.21 -0.46 -10.36
N LYS A 100 7.08 -0.84 -9.77
CA LYS A 100 6.23 0.03 -8.97
C LYS A 100 6.53 -0.15 -7.48
N ASN A 101 6.50 0.93 -6.70
CA ASN A 101 6.53 0.85 -5.26
C ASN A 101 5.16 0.44 -4.73
N VAL A 102 5.13 -0.27 -3.61
CA VAL A 102 3.88 -0.79 -3.05
C VAL A 102 3.68 -0.33 -1.61
N VAL A 103 2.44 0.03 -1.30
CA VAL A 103 1.97 0.29 0.07
C VAL A 103 0.84 -0.68 0.36
N THR A 104 0.92 -1.45 1.44
CA THR A 104 -0.16 -2.38 1.83
C THR A 104 -0.55 -2.22 3.30
N ALA A 105 -1.82 -2.43 3.61
CA ALA A 105 -2.33 -2.54 4.96
C ALA A 105 -2.81 -3.97 5.30
N ASN A 106 -2.41 -4.96 4.51
CA ASN A 106 -2.89 -6.33 4.58
C ASN A 106 -2.06 -7.17 5.55
N LYS A 107 -2.46 -7.14 6.82
CA LYS A 107 -1.75 -7.86 7.89
C LYS A 107 -1.70 -9.38 7.68
N ASP A 108 -2.81 -9.97 7.18
CA ASP A 108 -2.91 -11.42 6.99
C ASP A 108 -1.94 -11.88 5.89
N LEU A 109 -1.87 -11.13 4.80
CA LEU A 109 -0.92 -11.39 3.72
C LEU A 109 0.54 -11.27 4.19
N LEU A 110 0.86 -10.26 4.98
CA LEU A 110 2.22 -10.10 5.51
C LEU A 110 2.59 -11.19 6.53
N ALA A 111 1.61 -11.67 7.31
CA ALA A 111 1.84 -12.75 8.25
C ALA A 111 2.19 -14.07 7.54
N GLU A 112 1.55 -14.36 6.40
CA GLU A 112 1.73 -15.61 5.67
C GLU A 112 2.86 -15.53 4.63
N HIS A 113 3.00 -14.40 3.94
CA HIS A 113 3.88 -14.23 2.79
C HIS A 113 4.84 -13.03 2.89
N GLY A 114 5.00 -12.45 4.08
CA GLY A 114 5.80 -11.23 4.27
C GLY A 114 7.23 -11.37 3.77
N LYS A 115 7.88 -12.52 4.05
CA LYS A 115 9.25 -12.78 3.58
C LYS A 115 9.33 -12.75 2.05
N GLU A 116 8.43 -13.47 1.37
CA GLU A 116 8.39 -13.52 -0.09
C GLU A 116 8.23 -12.12 -0.71
N LEU A 117 7.34 -11.32 -0.14
CA LEU A 117 7.09 -9.96 -0.62
C LEU A 117 8.28 -9.02 -0.39
N MET A 118 8.98 -9.18 0.74
CA MET A 118 10.19 -8.42 1.03
C MET A 118 11.36 -8.84 0.14
N ASP A 119 11.57 -10.15 -0.06
CA ASP A 119 12.58 -10.66 -0.98
C ASP A 119 12.35 -10.14 -2.42
N ALA A 120 11.08 -10.11 -2.87
CA ALA A 120 10.74 -9.55 -4.19
C ALA A 120 10.99 -8.03 -4.25
N ALA A 121 10.66 -7.28 -3.20
CA ALA A 121 10.94 -5.84 -3.16
C ALA A 121 12.45 -5.55 -3.26
N GLU A 122 13.28 -6.34 -2.59
CA GLU A 122 14.74 -6.26 -2.67
C GLU A 122 15.24 -6.64 -4.07
N GLU A 123 14.77 -7.76 -4.63
CA GLU A 123 15.15 -8.25 -5.96
C GLU A 123 14.89 -7.19 -7.05
N TYR A 124 13.73 -6.55 -7.02
CA TYR A 124 13.35 -5.54 -8.03
C TYR A 124 13.75 -4.11 -7.66
N HIS A 125 14.47 -3.91 -6.52
CA HIS A 125 14.90 -2.61 -6.01
C HIS A 125 13.72 -1.63 -5.90
N LYS A 126 12.62 -2.09 -5.28
CA LYS A 126 11.40 -1.32 -5.02
C LYS A 126 11.07 -1.31 -3.55
N ASP A 127 10.37 -0.26 -3.15
CA ASP A 127 9.93 -0.13 -1.78
C ASP A 127 8.60 -0.87 -1.56
N LEU A 128 8.53 -1.62 -0.46
CA LEU A 128 7.31 -2.18 0.10
C LEU A 128 7.07 -1.53 1.48
N TYR A 129 6.02 -0.72 1.57
CA TYR A 129 5.61 -0.07 2.80
C TYR A 129 4.38 -0.77 3.40
N PHE A 130 4.45 -1.14 4.66
CA PHE A 130 3.39 -1.90 5.36
C PHE A 130 3.12 -1.39 6.80
N GLU A 131 3.43 -0.14 7.09
CA GLU A 131 3.22 0.48 8.40
C GLU A 131 1.78 0.30 8.90
N ALA A 132 0.79 0.50 8.02
CA ALA A 132 -0.62 0.37 8.34
C ALA A 132 -1.09 -1.08 8.59
N ALA A 133 -0.30 -2.08 8.20
CA ALA A 133 -0.57 -3.49 8.46
C ALA A 133 -0.16 -3.91 9.89
N VAL A 134 0.64 -3.08 10.56
CA VAL A 134 1.24 -3.36 11.86
C VAL A 134 0.95 -2.21 12.83
N GLY A 135 0.36 -2.49 13.99
CA GLY A 135 0.11 -1.48 15.02
C GLY A 135 -0.94 -0.40 14.66
N GLY A 136 -1.66 -0.55 13.55
CA GLY A 136 -2.70 0.39 13.12
C GLY A 136 -2.15 1.79 12.85
N GLY A 137 -2.53 2.77 13.65
CA GLY A 137 -2.05 4.16 13.50
C GLY A 137 -0.73 4.47 14.20
N ILE A 138 -0.09 3.49 14.84
CA ILE A 138 1.18 3.69 15.56
C ILE A 138 2.34 3.38 14.61
N PRO A 139 3.23 4.34 14.29
CA PRO A 139 4.35 4.12 13.40
C PRO A 139 5.45 3.31 14.11
N ILE A 140 5.49 2.01 13.88
CA ILE A 140 6.42 1.07 14.54
C ILE A 140 7.53 0.63 13.58
N ILE A 141 7.19 0.31 12.32
CA ILE A 141 8.12 -0.29 11.36
C ILE A 141 9.27 0.65 11.04
N ARG A 142 8.95 1.92 10.76
CA ARG A 142 9.97 2.90 10.40
C ARG A 142 10.98 3.14 11.53
N PRO A 143 10.57 3.41 12.79
CA PRO A 143 11.50 3.51 13.91
C PRO A 143 12.34 2.25 14.12
N LEU A 144 11.76 1.05 13.97
CA LEU A 144 12.52 -0.19 14.07
C LEU A 144 13.61 -0.27 12.99
N LYS A 145 13.30 -0.04 11.73
CA LYS A 145 14.28 -0.06 10.64
C LYS A 145 15.38 0.97 10.85
N GLU A 146 15.04 2.18 11.28
CA GLU A 146 16.01 3.25 11.51
C GLU A 146 16.90 2.98 12.76
N CYS A 147 16.33 2.42 13.84
CA CYS A 147 17.06 2.12 15.07
C CYS A 147 17.91 0.85 14.98
N LEU A 148 17.47 -0.17 14.24
CA LEU A 148 18.16 -1.44 14.09
C LEU A 148 19.37 -1.37 13.15
N ALA A 149 19.44 -0.38 12.27
CA ALA A 149 20.63 -0.10 11.47
C ALA A 149 21.89 0.19 12.33
N VAL A 150 21.74 0.35 13.63
CA VAL A 150 22.82 0.68 14.58
C VAL A 150 23.34 -0.55 15.37
N GLY A 151 22.92 -1.80 15.07
CA GLY A 151 23.59 -2.99 15.59
C GLY A 151 22.77 -3.94 16.45
N ALA A 152 21.50 -4.15 16.17
CA ALA A 152 20.71 -5.22 16.78
C ALA A 152 20.60 -6.42 15.83
N ASP A 153 21.08 -7.58 16.26
CA ASP A 153 21.10 -8.80 15.45
C ASP A 153 19.71 -9.44 15.22
N GLN A 154 18.68 -9.00 15.94
CA GLN A 154 17.31 -9.50 15.81
C GLN A 154 16.27 -8.50 16.31
N ALA A 155 15.23 -8.23 15.52
CA ALA A 155 14.04 -7.52 15.93
C ALA A 155 12.80 -8.42 15.88
N PHE A 156 12.03 -8.45 16.96
CA PHE A 156 10.77 -9.17 17.01
C PHE A 156 9.62 -8.17 16.95
N LEU A 157 8.73 -8.35 15.96
CA LEU A 157 7.51 -7.58 15.89
C LEU A 157 6.36 -8.39 16.49
N VAL A 158 5.80 -7.91 17.59
CA VAL A 158 4.61 -8.50 18.23
C VAL A 158 3.41 -7.65 17.85
N THR A 159 2.49 -8.22 17.07
CA THR A 159 1.20 -7.57 16.81
C THR A 159 0.25 -7.86 17.96
N ASP A 160 -0.25 -6.82 18.63
CA ASP A 160 -1.10 -6.94 19.79
C ASP A 160 -2.54 -7.30 19.40
N ARG A 161 -3.15 -8.19 20.22
CA ARG A 161 -4.56 -8.59 20.17
C ARG A 161 -5.53 -7.48 20.59
N ALA A 162 -5.05 -6.37 21.12
CA ALA A 162 -5.88 -5.34 21.77
C ALA A 162 -6.93 -4.68 20.87
N PHE A 163 -6.90 -4.89 19.56
CA PHE A 163 -7.82 -4.27 18.60
C PHE A 163 -8.69 -5.24 17.81
N GLY A 164 -9.07 -6.38 18.40
CA GLY A 164 -10.12 -7.25 17.84
C GLY A 164 -9.70 -8.08 16.62
N GLY A 165 -8.41 -8.34 16.44
CA GLY A 165 -7.89 -9.23 15.41
C GLY A 165 -7.80 -10.68 15.88
N SER A 166 -8.02 -11.63 14.96
CA SER A 166 -7.88 -13.07 15.16
C SER A 166 -6.49 -13.48 15.67
N ASP A 167 -6.41 -14.66 16.28
CA ASP A 167 -5.30 -15.25 17.05
C ASP A 167 -3.95 -15.47 16.33
N THR A 168 -3.61 -14.75 15.29
CA THR A 168 -2.41 -14.98 14.52
C THR A 168 -1.25 -14.12 15.05
N LEU A 169 -0.31 -14.77 15.74
CA LEU A 169 1.01 -14.21 16.02
C LEU A 169 1.81 -14.23 14.70
N ALA A 170 1.93 -13.08 14.05
CA ALA A 170 2.90 -12.93 12.97
C ALA A 170 4.27 -12.63 13.58
N THR A 171 5.12 -13.62 13.64
CA THR A 171 6.55 -13.43 13.90
C THR A 171 7.23 -13.23 12.56
N SER A 172 7.50 -11.99 12.20
CA SER A 172 8.34 -11.69 11.04
C SER A 172 9.76 -11.45 11.53
N TYR A 173 10.71 -12.19 11.00
CA TYR A 173 12.13 -11.87 11.15
C TYR A 173 12.44 -10.74 10.16
N ILE A 174 12.99 -9.65 10.63
CA ILE A 174 13.56 -8.59 9.82
C ILE A 174 15.07 -8.75 9.80
#